data_962bfebb45bd0a078ba6312deca39905
#
_entry.id   962bfebb45bd0a078ba6312deca39905
#
_cell.length_a   1.000
_cell.length_b   1.000
_cell.length_c   1.000
_cell.angle_alpha   90.00
_cell.angle_beta   90.00
_cell.angle_gamma   90.00
#
_symmetry.space_group_name_H-M   'P 1'
#
loop_
_entity.id
_entity.type
_entity.pdbx_description
1 polymer ?
#
loop_
_entity_poly.entity_id
_entity_poly.type
_entity_poly.pdbx_seq_one_letter_code
_entity_poly.pdbx_strand_id
1 'polypeptide(L)'
;MAQATGPHRRRWPTALAGLLLALLLVGCSAVAAGLNSYQSPDGRYAFLYPTGWTRVQVEGGPQVVFHDLINSDETLSLVVSEVASDKALTDLGSAVAVGENLRRRVIAPEGSGRSAELVEAREREQQGRVFYDLEYRVRLADRDRHELATAVVDRGRLYTLAASTNELRWPKVKELFERVIISFNLLV
;
A
#
# COMPACT_ATOMS: atom_id res chain seq x y z
N MET A 1 73.84 11.23 37.52
CA MET A 1 72.41 11.18 37.88
C MET A 1 71.64 11.83 36.76
N ALA A 2 71.06 11.01 35.89
CA ALA A 2 70.20 11.49 34.79
C ALA A 2 68.90 10.71 34.86
N GLN A 3 67.78 11.41 35.14
CA GLN A 3 66.45 10.83 35.12
C GLN A 3 65.85 10.99 33.72
N ALA A 4 65.50 9.86 33.13
CA ALA A 4 64.76 9.77 31.85
C ALA A 4 63.25 9.85 32.13
N THR A 5 62.62 10.89 31.63
CA THR A 5 61.14 11.06 31.58
C THR A 5 60.62 10.39 30.34
N GLY A 6 59.84 9.31 30.49
CA GLY A 6 59.14 8.60 29.40
C GLY A 6 57.86 9.32 28.96
N PRO A 7 57.46 9.21 27.67
CA PRO A 7 56.26 9.90 27.16
C PRO A 7 54.97 9.15 27.55
N HIS A 8 54.05 9.87 28.20
CA HIS A 8 52.70 9.41 28.45
C HIS A 8 51.93 9.26 27.12
N ARG A 9 51.72 8.01 26.68
CA ARG A 9 50.76 7.68 25.59
C ARG A 9 49.33 7.87 26.07
N ARG A 10 48.72 8.95 25.58
CA ARG A 10 47.28 9.26 25.79
C ARG A 10 46.43 8.23 25.03
N ARG A 11 45.90 7.26 25.74
CA ARG A 11 44.91 6.28 25.18
C ARG A 11 43.59 7.00 25.01
N TRP A 12 43.24 7.32 23.78
CA TRP A 12 41.90 7.79 23.44
C TRP A 12 40.92 6.61 23.52
N PRO A 13 39.70 6.83 24.05
CA PRO A 13 38.75 5.74 24.27
C PRO A 13 38.11 5.32 22.94
N THR A 14 38.59 4.19 22.41
CA THR A 14 37.99 3.47 21.27
C THR A 14 36.54 3.02 21.58
N ALA A 15 36.12 3.09 22.84
CA ALA A 15 34.78 2.77 23.30
C ALA A 15 33.69 3.75 22.81
N LEU A 16 34.03 5.03 22.61
CA LEU A 16 33.04 6.04 22.13
C LEU A 16 32.70 5.87 20.64
N ALA A 17 33.66 5.44 19.82
CA ALA A 17 33.43 5.19 18.40
C ALA A 17 32.51 3.97 18.15
N GLY A 18 32.63 2.93 18.98
CA GLY A 18 31.75 1.75 18.91
C GLY A 18 30.31 2.04 19.31
N LEU A 19 30.10 2.92 20.29
CA LEU A 19 28.75 3.29 20.74
C LEU A 19 28.00 4.14 19.71
N LEU A 20 28.69 5.03 18.98
CA LEU A 20 28.09 5.85 17.91
C LEU A 20 27.70 5.01 16.69
N LEU A 21 28.47 3.97 16.36
CA LEU A 21 28.16 3.08 15.23
C LEU A 21 26.95 2.19 15.52
N ALA A 22 26.75 1.77 16.78
CA ALA A 22 25.60 0.97 17.20
C ALA A 22 24.26 1.74 17.15
N LEU A 23 24.28 3.05 17.35
CA LEU A 23 23.09 3.91 17.29
C LEU A 23 22.57 4.14 15.86
N LEU A 24 23.39 3.94 14.83
CA LEU A 24 23.00 4.12 13.44
C LEU A 24 22.21 2.91 12.85
N LEU A 25 22.17 1.77 13.55
CA LEU A 25 21.49 0.54 13.09
C LEU A 25 20.05 0.38 13.59
N VAL A 26 19.54 1.29 14.43
CA VAL A 26 18.20 1.16 15.04
C VAL A 26 17.11 1.87 14.21
N GLY A 27 17.42 2.44 13.05
CA GLY A 27 16.58 3.41 12.33
C GLY A 27 15.49 2.87 11.40
N CYS A 28 15.32 1.55 11.18
CA CYS A 28 14.43 1.10 10.09
C CYS A 28 13.26 0.17 10.46
N SER A 29 12.99 -0.11 11.73
CA SER A 29 12.00 -1.14 12.09
C SER A 29 10.62 -0.62 12.54
N ALA A 30 10.45 0.67 12.79
CA ALA A 30 9.23 1.18 13.41
C ALA A 30 8.04 1.38 12.43
N VAL A 31 8.28 1.44 11.12
CA VAL A 31 7.23 1.73 10.13
C VAL A 31 6.46 0.48 9.68
N ALA A 32 7.02 -0.70 9.86
CA ALA A 32 6.44 -1.97 9.43
C ALA A 32 5.75 -2.77 10.54
N ALA A 33 5.62 -2.25 11.76
CA ALA A 33 4.94 -2.97 12.84
C ALA A 33 3.48 -3.26 12.46
N GLY A 34 3.14 -4.55 12.40
CA GLY A 34 1.81 -5.02 12.02
C GLY A 34 1.56 -5.18 10.52
N LEU A 35 2.61 -5.06 9.67
CA LEU A 35 2.52 -5.25 8.22
C LEU A 35 3.56 -6.28 7.74
N ASN A 36 3.16 -7.10 6.77
CA ASN A 36 4.03 -8.00 6.01
C ASN A 36 4.20 -7.46 4.58
N SER A 37 5.26 -7.88 3.90
CA SER A 37 5.51 -7.51 2.50
C SER A 37 5.04 -8.61 1.55
N TYR A 38 4.41 -8.21 0.45
CA TYR A 38 4.11 -9.06 -0.69
C TYR A 38 4.83 -8.52 -1.93
N GLN A 39 5.45 -9.43 -2.68
CA GLN A 39 5.99 -9.16 -4.01
C GLN A 39 5.35 -10.12 -5.01
N SER A 40 4.98 -9.60 -6.18
CA SER A 40 4.43 -10.44 -7.24
C SER A 40 5.46 -11.47 -7.73
N PRO A 41 5.05 -12.69 -8.11
CA PRO A 41 5.97 -13.72 -8.60
C PRO A 41 6.77 -13.30 -9.84
N ASP A 42 6.21 -12.42 -10.67
CA ASP A 42 6.84 -11.86 -11.86
C ASP A 42 7.70 -10.62 -11.57
N GLY A 43 7.83 -10.23 -10.29
CA GLY A 43 8.66 -9.10 -9.85
C GLY A 43 8.16 -7.73 -10.29
N ARG A 44 6.91 -7.58 -10.71
CA ARG A 44 6.42 -6.32 -11.29
C ARG A 44 5.92 -5.32 -10.26
N TYR A 45 5.42 -5.78 -9.13
CA TYR A 45 4.86 -4.92 -8.09
C TYR A 45 5.06 -5.51 -6.70
N ALA A 46 5.03 -4.64 -5.72
CA ALA A 46 5.06 -5.00 -4.31
C ALA A 46 4.14 -4.08 -3.50
N PHE A 47 3.65 -4.57 -2.37
CA PHE A 47 2.89 -3.81 -1.39
C PHE A 47 2.96 -4.45 -0.02
N LEU A 48 2.55 -3.70 1.00
CA LEU A 48 2.40 -4.22 2.36
C LEU A 48 0.95 -4.68 2.58
N TYR A 49 0.80 -5.70 3.42
CA TYR A 49 -0.51 -6.20 3.87
C TYR A 49 -0.50 -6.47 5.36
N PRO A 50 -1.65 -6.40 6.07
CA PRO A 50 -1.70 -6.58 7.50
C PRO A 50 -1.23 -7.98 7.94
N THR A 51 -0.45 -8.02 9.03
CA THR A 51 -0.03 -9.28 9.64
C THR A 51 -1.24 -10.08 10.11
N GLY A 52 -1.23 -11.39 9.87
CA GLY A 52 -2.35 -12.28 10.21
C GLY A 52 -3.37 -12.45 9.08
N TRP A 53 -3.30 -11.63 8.04
CA TRP A 53 -4.17 -11.83 6.87
C TRP A 53 -3.69 -12.99 6.01
N THR A 54 -4.64 -13.73 5.46
CA THR A 54 -4.37 -14.93 4.64
C THR A 54 -4.64 -14.63 3.18
N ARG A 55 -3.69 -15.07 2.34
CA ARG A 55 -3.88 -15.03 0.89
C ARG A 55 -4.86 -16.11 0.46
N VAL A 56 -5.84 -15.72 -0.34
CA VAL A 56 -6.80 -16.63 -0.98
C VAL A 56 -6.75 -16.48 -2.49
N GLN A 57 -7.13 -17.53 -3.19
CA GLN A 57 -7.26 -17.51 -4.65
C GLN A 57 -8.74 -17.48 -5.01
N VAL A 58 -9.11 -16.56 -5.90
CA VAL A 58 -10.47 -16.39 -6.40
C VAL A 58 -10.44 -16.65 -7.89
N GLU A 59 -11.11 -17.70 -8.31
CA GLU A 59 -11.19 -18.07 -9.74
C GLU A 59 -11.96 -17.00 -10.51
N GLY A 60 -11.38 -16.51 -11.63
CA GLY A 60 -11.96 -15.42 -12.41
C GLY A 60 -12.01 -14.05 -11.70
N GLY A 61 -11.39 -13.94 -10.53
CA GLY A 61 -11.36 -12.74 -9.71
C GLY A 61 -10.05 -11.95 -9.78
N PRO A 62 -9.78 -11.15 -8.73
CA PRO A 62 -8.54 -10.38 -8.61
C PRO A 62 -7.29 -11.27 -8.63
N GLN A 63 -6.17 -10.74 -9.14
CA GLN A 63 -4.87 -11.44 -9.18
C GLN A 63 -4.33 -11.79 -7.81
N VAL A 64 -4.63 -10.96 -6.83
CA VAL A 64 -4.22 -11.17 -5.43
C VAL A 64 -5.37 -10.77 -4.53
N VAL A 65 -5.68 -11.61 -3.55
CA VAL A 65 -6.63 -11.31 -2.49
C VAL A 65 -6.04 -11.75 -1.16
N PHE A 66 -6.03 -10.86 -0.19
CA PHE A 66 -5.81 -11.16 1.21
C PHE A 66 -7.08 -10.84 2.00
N HIS A 67 -7.38 -11.61 3.02
CA HIS A 67 -8.48 -11.33 3.93
C HIS A 67 -8.10 -11.62 5.38
N ASP A 68 -8.72 -10.90 6.31
CA ASP A 68 -8.62 -11.17 7.74
C ASP A 68 -9.49 -12.39 8.10
N LEU A 69 -8.91 -13.35 8.80
CA LEU A 69 -9.63 -14.53 9.28
C LEU A 69 -10.61 -14.22 10.42
N ILE A 70 -10.36 -13.15 11.16
CA ILE A 70 -11.18 -12.73 12.31
C ILE A 70 -12.30 -11.78 11.87
N ASN A 71 -11.94 -10.79 11.06
CA ASN A 71 -12.86 -9.80 10.52
C ASN A 71 -13.04 -10.07 9.02
N SER A 72 -13.87 -11.05 8.68
CA SER A 72 -14.03 -11.55 7.31
C SER A 72 -14.48 -10.49 6.29
N ASP A 73 -14.97 -9.35 6.75
CA ASP A 73 -15.29 -8.18 5.92
C ASP A 73 -14.05 -7.37 5.51
N GLU A 74 -12.89 -7.60 6.14
CA GLU A 74 -11.66 -6.90 5.81
C GLU A 74 -10.91 -7.64 4.71
N THR A 75 -10.73 -6.97 3.58
CA THR A 75 -10.08 -7.54 2.40
C THR A 75 -9.11 -6.55 1.75
N LEU A 76 -8.05 -7.08 1.16
CA LEU A 76 -7.13 -6.35 0.28
C LEU A 76 -7.07 -7.11 -1.04
N SER A 77 -7.36 -6.44 -2.14
CA SER A 77 -7.37 -7.06 -3.46
C SER A 77 -6.60 -6.23 -4.48
N LEU A 78 -5.91 -6.92 -5.39
CA LEU A 78 -5.29 -6.31 -6.56
C LEU A 78 -5.97 -6.82 -7.82
N VAL A 79 -6.49 -5.89 -8.60
CA VAL A 79 -7.02 -6.11 -9.95
C VAL A 79 -6.06 -5.51 -10.96
N VAL A 80 -5.80 -6.24 -12.04
CA VAL A 80 -5.01 -5.75 -13.18
C VAL A 80 -5.90 -5.81 -14.42
N SER A 81 -6.10 -4.66 -15.06
CA SER A 81 -6.88 -4.53 -16.29
C SER A 81 -5.99 -4.04 -17.42
N GLU A 82 -6.29 -4.43 -18.64
CA GLU A 82 -5.58 -3.95 -19.82
C GLU A 82 -6.05 -2.55 -20.19
N VAL A 83 -5.09 -1.70 -20.58
CA VAL A 83 -5.31 -0.40 -21.20
C VAL A 83 -4.43 -0.30 -22.44
N ALA A 84 -4.67 0.67 -23.32
CA ALA A 84 -3.80 0.88 -24.47
C ALA A 84 -2.35 1.12 -24.01
N SER A 85 -1.38 0.49 -24.68
CA SER A 85 0.01 0.38 -24.21
C SER A 85 0.77 1.71 -24.13
N ASP A 86 0.30 2.71 -24.86
CA ASP A 86 0.84 4.08 -24.93
C ASP A 86 0.21 5.03 -23.90
N LYS A 87 -0.79 4.57 -23.13
CA LYS A 87 -1.51 5.41 -22.16
C LYS A 87 -0.80 5.50 -20.82
N ALA A 88 -0.70 6.72 -20.30
CA ALA A 88 -0.44 6.99 -18.89
C ALA A 88 -1.76 7.04 -18.11
N LEU A 89 -1.70 7.05 -16.78
CA LEU A 89 -2.91 7.15 -15.95
C LEU A 89 -3.65 8.46 -16.22
N THR A 90 -2.93 9.56 -16.42
CA THR A 90 -3.48 10.89 -16.73
C THR A 90 -4.23 10.95 -18.08
N ASP A 91 -3.89 10.08 -19.03
CA ASP A 91 -4.60 9.97 -20.30
C ASP A 91 -5.97 9.28 -20.17
N LEU A 92 -6.19 8.59 -19.08
CA LEU A 92 -7.49 7.98 -18.75
C LEU A 92 -8.46 9.00 -18.12
N GLY A 93 -7.97 10.18 -17.77
CA GLY A 93 -8.72 11.28 -17.18
C GLY A 93 -8.17 11.71 -15.81
N SER A 94 -8.81 12.68 -15.18
CA SER A 94 -8.49 13.10 -13.81
C SER A 94 -8.78 12.00 -12.79
N ALA A 95 -8.25 12.11 -11.57
CA ALA A 95 -8.51 11.18 -10.47
C ALA A 95 -10.02 10.96 -10.25
N VAL A 96 -10.81 12.03 -10.32
CA VAL A 96 -12.28 11.95 -10.21
C VAL A 96 -12.88 11.16 -11.38
N ALA A 97 -12.45 11.41 -12.62
CA ALA A 97 -12.99 10.74 -13.80
C ALA A 97 -12.66 9.22 -13.80
N VAL A 98 -11.41 8.86 -13.43
CA VAL A 98 -10.99 7.46 -13.29
C VAL A 98 -11.72 6.81 -12.11
N GLY A 99 -11.83 7.50 -10.97
CA GLY A 99 -12.58 7.02 -9.80
C GLY A 99 -14.04 6.72 -10.12
N GLU A 100 -14.73 7.61 -10.83
CA GLU A 100 -16.10 7.41 -11.28
C GLU A 100 -16.24 6.25 -12.29
N ASN A 101 -15.24 6.04 -13.15
CA ASN A 101 -15.22 4.88 -14.05
C ASN A 101 -15.06 3.57 -13.29
N LEU A 102 -14.13 3.50 -12.33
CA LEU A 102 -13.95 2.34 -11.47
C LEU A 102 -15.19 2.06 -10.63
N ARG A 103 -15.83 3.11 -10.08
CA ARG A 103 -17.08 2.99 -9.34
C ARG A 103 -18.15 2.25 -10.16
N ARG A 104 -18.37 2.66 -11.42
CA ARG A 104 -19.41 2.08 -12.29
C ARG A 104 -19.06 0.69 -12.85
N ARG A 105 -17.79 0.42 -13.09
CA ARG A 105 -17.38 -0.82 -13.81
C ARG A 105 -16.90 -1.93 -12.88
N VAL A 106 -16.38 -1.58 -11.71
CA VAL A 106 -15.70 -2.53 -10.83
C VAL A 106 -16.40 -2.62 -9.48
N ILE A 107 -16.65 -1.48 -8.82
CA ILE A 107 -17.12 -1.45 -7.44
C ILE A 107 -18.61 -1.70 -7.35
N ALA A 108 -19.40 -0.98 -8.13
CA ALA A 108 -20.86 -1.11 -8.19
C ALA A 108 -21.34 -1.15 -9.65
N PRO A 109 -21.03 -2.24 -10.39
CA PRO A 109 -21.53 -2.41 -11.75
C PRO A 109 -23.05 -2.46 -11.79
N GLU A 110 -23.62 -2.05 -12.91
CA GLU A 110 -25.06 -2.15 -13.15
C GLU A 110 -25.55 -3.59 -12.98
N GLY A 111 -26.66 -3.78 -12.29
CA GLY A 111 -27.22 -5.11 -12.00
C GLY A 111 -26.51 -5.89 -10.86
N SER A 112 -25.44 -5.35 -10.25
CA SER A 112 -24.74 -6.03 -9.14
C SER A 112 -25.50 -6.00 -7.81
N GLY A 113 -26.58 -5.21 -7.70
CA GLY A 113 -27.28 -4.95 -6.44
C GLY A 113 -26.48 -4.07 -5.46
N ARG A 114 -25.38 -3.46 -5.93
CA ARG A 114 -24.53 -2.56 -5.15
C ARG A 114 -24.75 -1.12 -5.59
N SER A 115 -24.58 -0.18 -4.64
CA SER A 115 -24.38 1.23 -4.97
C SER A 115 -23.10 1.73 -4.32
N ALA A 116 -22.44 2.70 -4.93
CA ALA A 116 -21.22 3.27 -4.39
C ALA A 116 -21.18 4.78 -4.64
N GLU A 117 -20.53 5.48 -3.73
CA GLU A 117 -20.22 6.90 -3.79
C GLU A 117 -18.71 7.07 -3.77
N LEU A 118 -18.15 7.87 -4.68
CA LEU A 118 -16.77 8.32 -4.64
C LEU A 118 -16.68 9.46 -3.62
N VAL A 119 -16.08 9.20 -2.45
CA VAL A 119 -15.98 10.15 -1.35
C VAL A 119 -14.83 11.12 -1.58
N GLU A 120 -13.70 10.59 -2.03
CA GLU A 120 -12.49 11.37 -2.30
C GLU A 120 -11.69 10.77 -3.46
N ALA A 121 -11.04 11.64 -4.24
CA ALA A 121 -10.12 11.26 -5.29
C ALA A 121 -8.95 12.24 -5.31
N ARG A 122 -7.74 11.73 -5.15
CA ARG A 122 -6.50 12.51 -5.08
C ARG A 122 -5.47 11.96 -6.06
N GLU A 123 -4.67 12.87 -6.61
CA GLU A 123 -3.46 12.52 -7.35
C GLU A 123 -2.27 12.52 -6.40
N ARG A 124 -1.39 11.54 -6.56
CA ARG A 124 -0.15 11.39 -5.80
C ARG A 124 0.98 11.02 -6.75
N GLU A 125 2.12 11.66 -6.62
CA GLU A 125 3.33 11.28 -7.33
C GLU A 125 4.23 10.43 -6.42
N GLN A 126 4.71 9.30 -6.95
CA GLN A 126 5.64 8.42 -6.24
C GLN A 126 6.61 7.80 -7.25
N GLN A 127 7.91 7.98 -7.03
CA GLN A 127 8.99 7.44 -7.88
C GLN A 127 8.82 7.80 -9.37
N GLY A 128 8.40 9.05 -9.65
CA GLY A 128 8.18 9.54 -11.00
C GLY A 128 6.96 8.96 -11.71
N ARG A 129 6.03 8.34 -10.98
CA ARG A 129 4.75 7.83 -11.50
C ARG A 129 3.59 8.50 -10.80
N VAL A 130 2.53 8.72 -11.55
CA VAL A 130 1.26 9.24 -11.04
C VAL A 130 0.39 8.10 -10.56
N PHE A 131 -0.11 8.21 -9.34
CA PHE A 131 -1.09 7.34 -8.71
C PHE A 131 -2.36 8.14 -8.43
N TYR A 132 -3.52 7.49 -8.51
CA TYR A 132 -4.77 8.05 -8.03
C TYR A 132 -5.23 7.29 -6.79
N ASP A 133 -5.31 7.98 -5.67
CA ASP A 133 -5.83 7.44 -4.42
C ASP A 133 -7.32 7.81 -4.32
N LEU A 134 -8.17 6.80 -4.12
CA LEU A 134 -9.62 6.86 -4.26
C LEU A 134 -10.28 6.29 -3.01
N GLU A 135 -11.27 7.00 -2.47
CA GLU A 135 -12.04 6.56 -1.30
C GLU A 135 -13.51 6.40 -1.69
N TYR A 136 -14.11 5.27 -1.35
CA TYR A 136 -15.49 4.95 -1.67
C TYR A 136 -16.27 4.52 -0.45
N ARG A 137 -17.54 4.91 -0.44
CA ARG A 137 -18.54 4.31 0.43
C ARG A 137 -19.42 3.41 -0.42
N VAL A 138 -19.53 2.14 -0.05
CA VAL A 138 -20.20 1.10 -0.84
C VAL A 138 -21.36 0.54 -0.04
N ARG A 139 -22.58 0.59 -0.59
CA ARG A 139 -23.77 0.00 0.01
C ARG A 139 -24.06 -1.34 -0.65
N LEU A 140 -24.14 -2.37 0.17
CA LEU A 140 -24.62 -3.70 -0.17
C LEU A 140 -26.07 -3.87 0.32
N ALA A 141 -26.71 -4.97 -0.02
CA ALA A 141 -28.08 -5.24 0.40
C ALA A 141 -28.26 -5.34 1.92
N ASP A 142 -27.23 -5.81 2.63
CA ASP A 142 -27.26 -6.14 4.05
C ASP A 142 -26.31 -5.30 4.91
N ARG A 143 -25.40 -4.51 4.30
CA ARG A 143 -24.39 -3.72 5.02
C ARG A 143 -23.76 -2.64 4.17
N ASP A 144 -23.19 -1.65 4.85
CA ASP A 144 -22.33 -0.63 4.23
C ASP A 144 -20.85 -1.00 4.41
N ARG A 145 -20.05 -0.72 3.38
CA ARG A 145 -18.61 -0.93 3.36
C ARG A 145 -17.89 0.37 3.03
N HIS A 146 -16.67 0.44 3.49
CA HIS A 146 -15.71 1.48 3.14
C HIS A 146 -14.56 0.87 2.34
N GLU A 147 -14.13 1.53 1.28
CA GLU A 147 -13.06 1.06 0.42
C GLU A 147 -12.08 2.18 0.12
N LEU A 148 -10.81 1.90 0.31
CA LEU A 148 -9.70 2.77 -0.07
C LEU A 148 -8.89 2.08 -1.15
N ALA A 149 -8.69 2.74 -2.29
CA ALA A 149 -7.99 2.16 -3.43
C ALA A 149 -6.89 3.08 -3.93
N THR A 150 -5.90 2.50 -4.60
CA THR A 150 -4.94 3.24 -5.41
C THR A 150 -4.84 2.63 -6.79
N ALA A 151 -4.73 3.48 -7.80
CA ALA A 151 -4.63 3.08 -9.20
C ALA A 151 -3.37 3.66 -9.83
N VAL A 152 -2.71 2.87 -10.68
CA VAL A 152 -1.55 3.29 -11.47
C VAL A 152 -1.50 2.55 -12.79
N VAL A 153 -1.01 3.20 -13.84
CA VAL A 153 -0.79 2.57 -15.15
C VAL A 153 0.70 2.32 -15.36
N ASP A 154 1.04 1.14 -15.83
CA ASP A 154 2.38 0.79 -16.29
C ASP A 154 2.30 -0.23 -17.43
N ARG A 155 3.00 0.04 -18.53
CA ARG A 155 3.17 -0.87 -19.68
C ARG A 155 1.86 -1.48 -20.16
N GLY A 156 0.85 -0.65 -20.40
CA GLY A 156 -0.46 -1.08 -20.92
C GLY A 156 -1.33 -1.79 -19.88
N ARG A 157 -1.06 -1.65 -18.60
CA ARG A 157 -1.83 -2.24 -17.51
C ARG A 157 -2.22 -1.22 -16.47
N LEU A 158 -3.48 -1.21 -16.11
CA LEU A 158 -4.03 -0.48 -14.98
C LEU A 158 -4.04 -1.42 -13.78
N TYR A 159 -3.25 -1.11 -12.78
CA TYR A 159 -3.21 -1.80 -11.49
C TYR A 159 -4.10 -1.04 -10.51
N THR A 160 -5.00 -1.74 -9.84
CA THR A 160 -5.86 -1.18 -8.79
C THR A 160 -5.74 -2.04 -7.54
N LEU A 161 -5.08 -1.51 -6.51
CA LEU A 161 -5.01 -2.12 -5.18
C LEU A 161 -6.10 -1.49 -4.31
N ALA A 162 -6.97 -2.29 -3.72
CA ALA A 162 -8.08 -1.84 -2.90
C ALA A 162 -8.13 -2.56 -1.56
N ALA A 163 -8.25 -1.81 -0.47
CA ALA A 163 -8.51 -2.29 0.88
C ALA A 163 -9.95 -1.94 1.28
N SER A 164 -10.70 -2.89 1.80
CA SER A 164 -12.12 -2.73 2.09
C SER A 164 -12.50 -3.33 3.44
N THR A 165 -13.38 -2.65 4.17
CA THR A 165 -13.89 -3.07 5.47
C THR A 165 -15.37 -2.71 5.62
N ASN A 166 -16.00 -3.16 6.71
CA ASN A 166 -17.31 -2.67 7.13
C ASN A 166 -17.22 -1.18 7.55
N GLU A 167 -18.22 -0.38 7.18
CA GLU A 167 -18.25 1.07 7.49
C GLU A 167 -18.07 1.37 8.98
N LEU A 168 -18.62 0.56 9.86
CA LEU A 168 -18.49 0.74 11.31
C LEU A 168 -17.06 0.52 11.83
N ARG A 169 -16.24 -0.24 11.08
CA ARG A 169 -14.85 -0.49 11.44
C ARG A 169 -13.88 0.51 10.81
N TRP A 170 -14.32 1.22 9.77
CA TRP A 170 -13.49 2.15 9.03
C TRP A 170 -12.65 3.09 9.93
N PRO A 171 -13.20 3.77 10.95
CA PRO A 171 -12.40 4.65 11.79
C PRO A 171 -11.25 3.95 12.54
N LYS A 172 -11.36 2.63 12.77
CA LYS A 172 -10.34 1.84 13.49
C LYS A 172 -9.21 1.38 12.60
N VAL A 173 -9.46 1.19 11.30
CA VAL A 173 -8.49 0.62 10.35
C VAL A 173 -8.00 1.63 9.32
N LYS A 174 -8.55 2.83 9.27
CA LYS A 174 -8.22 3.87 8.29
C LYS A 174 -6.72 4.07 8.13
N GLU A 175 -6.00 4.38 9.21
CA GLU A 175 -4.55 4.61 9.18
C GLU A 175 -3.75 3.37 8.72
N LEU A 176 -4.23 2.16 9.05
CA LEU A 176 -3.62 0.92 8.58
C LEU A 176 -3.79 0.78 7.07
N PHE A 177 -4.99 1.01 6.56
CA PHE A 177 -5.31 0.90 5.14
C PHE A 177 -4.60 1.99 4.32
N GLU A 178 -4.51 3.22 4.81
CA GLU A 178 -3.71 4.28 4.19
C GLU A 178 -2.25 3.86 4.02
N ARG A 179 -1.63 3.28 5.04
CA ARG A 179 -0.26 2.76 4.95
C ARG A 179 -0.13 1.62 3.92
N VAL A 180 -1.11 0.73 3.86
CA VAL A 180 -1.15 -0.35 2.87
C VAL A 180 -1.23 0.21 1.45
N ILE A 181 -2.16 1.14 1.20
CA ILE A 181 -2.39 1.74 -0.12
C ILE A 181 -1.17 2.53 -0.60
N ILE A 182 -0.57 3.37 0.26
CA ILE A 182 0.63 4.16 -0.07
C ILE A 182 1.86 3.26 -0.30
N SER A 183 1.89 2.07 0.29
CA SER A 183 3.00 1.12 0.11
C SER A 183 3.04 0.48 -1.28
N PHE A 184 1.96 0.59 -2.06
CA PHE A 184 1.91 -0.01 -3.39
C PHE A 184 2.95 0.62 -4.31
N ASN A 185 3.76 -0.23 -4.90
CA ASN A 185 4.90 0.18 -5.72
C ASN A 185 5.07 -0.74 -6.92
N LEU A 186 5.38 -0.15 -8.07
CA LEU A 186 5.79 -0.88 -9.27
C LEU A 186 7.30 -1.07 -9.25
N LEU A 187 7.72 -2.31 -9.42
CA LEU A 187 9.12 -2.67 -9.50
C LEU A 187 9.59 -2.57 -10.96
N VAL A 188 10.81 -2.08 -11.16
CA VAL A 188 11.37 -1.80 -12.51
C VAL A 188 11.91 -3.07 -13.13
#